data_9a89fcdf3a71ecf89f23be1616194219
#
_entry.id   9a89fcdf3a71ecf89f23be1616194219
#
_cell.length_a   1.000
_cell.length_b   1.000
_cell.length_c   1.000
_cell.angle_alpha   90.00
_cell.angle_beta   90.00
_cell.angle_gamma   90.00
#
_symmetry.space_group_name_H-M   'P 1'
#
loop_
_entity.id
_entity.type
_entity.pdbx_description
1 polymer ?
#
loop_
_entity_poly.entity_id
_entity_poly.type
_entity_poly.pdbx_seq_one_letter_code
_entity_poly.pdbx_strand_id
1 'polypeptide(L)'
;MIFQETSPGVRPLKPVTVRRTLLKSDMLEIFKEPRILEYELDISVIAQDGREEEGKGSGVIREVLTSFWNECFSSLTVGALEKVPNVRHDYQKGEWEAIGRIIVFGYSEVKYFPITLSRAFVATLFFGEESLTPDFLIESFKFYVSDRKSVV
;
A
#
# COMPACT_ATOMS: atom_id res chain seq x y z
N MET A 1 2.12 13.44 -33.87
CA MET A 1 1.95 12.95 -32.50
C MET A 1 0.63 12.21 -32.43
N ILE A 2 0.70 10.91 -32.36
CA ILE A 2 -0.51 10.09 -32.36
C ILE A 2 -0.89 9.91 -30.91
N PHE A 3 -1.94 10.60 -30.49
CA PHE A 3 -2.62 10.22 -29.28
C PHE A 3 -3.41 8.95 -29.58
N GLN A 4 -2.92 7.83 -29.09
CA GLN A 4 -3.80 6.68 -28.99
C GLN A 4 -4.83 7.02 -27.95
N GLU A 5 -6.02 7.37 -28.40
CA GLU A 5 -7.16 7.43 -27.53
C GLU A 5 -7.44 6.04 -27.01
N THR A 6 -6.87 5.72 -25.84
CA THR A 6 -7.35 4.58 -25.09
C THR A 6 -8.78 4.88 -24.68
N SER A 7 -9.70 3.96 -24.99
CA SER A 7 -11.08 4.06 -24.55
C SER A 7 -11.13 4.36 -23.05
N PRO A 8 -12.05 5.24 -22.57
CA PRO A 8 -12.19 5.49 -21.16
C PRO A 8 -12.34 4.17 -20.39
N GLY A 9 -11.46 3.94 -19.40
CA GLY A 9 -11.45 2.72 -18.61
C GLY A 9 -10.42 1.66 -19.01
N VAL A 10 -9.74 1.82 -20.14
CA VAL A 10 -8.66 0.90 -20.55
C VAL A 10 -7.32 1.54 -20.17
N ARG A 11 -6.63 0.91 -19.24
CA ARG A 11 -5.27 1.32 -18.85
C ARG A 11 -4.24 0.52 -19.62
N PRO A 12 -3.16 1.16 -20.09
CA PRO A 12 -2.10 0.42 -20.77
C PRO A 12 -1.43 -0.55 -19.78
N LEU A 13 -1.06 -1.72 -20.30
CA LEU A 13 -0.40 -2.77 -19.52
C LEU A 13 1.04 -2.38 -19.25
N LYS A 14 1.47 -2.56 -18.00
CA LYS A 14 2.86 -2.34 -17.61
C LYS A 14 3.37 -3.55 -16.85
N PRO A 15 4.37 -4.28 -17.39
CA PRO A 15 4.98 -5.37 -16.65
C PRO A 15 5.87 -4.84 -15.54
N VAL A 16 5.74 -5.41 -14.35
CA VAL A 16 6.57 -5.10 -13.19
C VAL A 16 7.02 -6.41 -12.55
N THR A 17 8.20 -6.39 -11.96
CA THR A 17 8.79 -7.56 -11.32
C THR A 17 9.04 -7.28 -9.85
N VAL A 18 8.62 -8.22 -9.00
CA VAL A 18 8.80 -8.14 -7.55
C VAL A 18 9.55 -9.38 -7.09
N ARG A 19 10.63 -9.18 -6.35
CA ARG A 19 11.43 -10.27 -5.79
C ARG A 19 10.95 -10.61 -4.38
N ARG A 20 10.73 -11.90 -4.10
CA ARG A 20 10.28 -12.35 -2.77
C ARG A 20 11.21 -11.88 -1.65
N THR A 21 12.51 -11.92 -1.89
CA THR A 21 13.50 -11.53 -0.89
C THR A 21 13.58 -10.03 -0.64
N LEU A 22 13.08 -9.21 -1.57
CA LEU A 22 13.13 -7.75 -1.51
C LEU A 22 11.76 -7.14 -1.81
N LEU A 23 10.71 -7.82 -1.41
CA LEU A 23 9.35 -7.50 -1.81
C LEU A 23 8.93 -6.08 -1.38
N LYS A 24 9.19 -5.71 -0.13
CA LYS A 24 8.86 -4.37 0.36
C LYS A 24 9.60 -3.30 -0.43
N SER A 25 10.91 -3.46 -0.63
CA SER A 25 11.72 -2.49 -1.36
C SER A 25 11.28 -2.36 -2.81
N ASP A 26 11.01 -3.49 -3.47
CA ASP A 26 10.58 -3.48 -4.87
C ASP A 26 9.21 -2.83 -5.03
N MET A 27 8.28 -3.12 -4.14
CA MET A 27 6.95 -2.50 -4.16
C MET A 27 7.03 -0.99 -3.96
N LEU A 28 7.82 -0.53 -3.00
CA LEU A 28 8.00 0.90 -2.77
C LEU A 28 8.61 1.58 -4.00
N GLU A 29 9.61 0.95 -4.62
CA GLU A 29 10.27 1.51 -5.80
C GLU A 29 9.31 1.62 -6.99
N ILE A 30 8.52 0.59 -7.23
CA ILE A 30 7.51 0.59 -8.31
C ILE A 30 6.50 1.72 -8.09
N PHE A 31 6.01 1.88 -6.87
CA PHE A 31 4.95 2.84 -6.56
C PHE A 31 5.44 4.25 -6.25
N LYS A 32 6.76 4.49 -6.30
CA LYS A 32 7.30 5.85 -6.31
C LYS A 32 6.98 6.59 -7.61
N GLU A 33 6.69 5.87 -8.69
CA GLU A 33 6.28 6.48 -9.94
C GLU A 33 4.92 7.17 -9.76
N PRO A 34 4.83 8.49 -9.94
CA PRO A 34 3.57 9.22 -9.69
C PRO A 34 2.41 8.78 -10.56
N ARG A 35 2.69 8.23 -11.73
CA ARG A 35 1.66 7.82 -12.70
C ARG A 35 1.40 6.32 -12.72
N ILE A 36 1.91 5.60 -11.73
CA ILE A 36 1.81 4.12 -11.71
C ILE A 36 0.35 3.63 -11.71
N LEU A 37 -0.55 4.38 -11.09
CA LEU A 37 -1.96 4.00 -11.01
C LEU A 37 -2.70 4.17 -12.35
N GLU A 38 -2.09 4.82 -13.33
CA GLU A 38 -2.64 4.95 -14.69
C GLU A 38 -2.43 3.68 -15.53
N TYR A 39 -1.65 2.74 -15.03
CA TYR A 39 -1.33 1.48 -15.72
C TYR A 39 -2.06 0.30 -15.10
N GLU A 40 -2.35 -0.68 -15.94
CA GLU A 40 -2.69 -2.02 -15.48
C GLU A 40 -1.38 -2.78 -15.26
N LEU A 41 -1.12 -3.21 -14.03
CA LEU A 41 0.15 -3.84 -13.69
C LEU A 41 0.10 -5.34 -13.95
N ASP A 42 1.04 -5.83 -14.74
CA ASP A 42 1.29 -7.26 -14.94
C ASP A 42 2.43 -7.66 -13.99
N ILE A 43 2.08 -8.19 -12.82
CA ILE A 43 3.04 -8.47 -11.76
C ILE A 43 3.62 -9.85 -11.94
N SER A 44 4.94 -9.91 -12.07
CA SER A 44 5.72 -11.15 -12.04
C SER A 44 6.48 -11.22 -10.72
N VAL A 45 6.43 -12.38 -10.08
CA VAL A 45 7.11 -12.59 -8.79
C VAL A 45 8.30 -13.52 -9.01
N ILE A 46 9.46 -13.11 -8.52
CA ILE A 46 10.67 -13.93 -8.55
C ILE A 46 10.83 -14.59 -7.19
N ALA A 47 10.81 -15.91 -7.17
CA ALA A 47 10.96 -16.70 -5.96
C ALA A 47 12.36 -16.59 -5.36
N GLN A 48 12.53 -17.07 -4.15
CA GLN A 48 13.79 -17.01 -3.42
C GLN A 48 14.94 -17.70 -4.17
N ASP A 49 14.64 -18.73 -4.98
CA ASP A 49 15.63 -19.46 -5.80
C ASP A 49 15.97 -18.73 -7.11
N GLY A 50 15.39 -17.57 -7.38
CA GLY A 50 15.61 -16.77 -8.58
C GLY A 50 14.72 -17.13 -9.77
N ARG A 51 13.82 -18.09 -9.63
CA ARG A 51 12.88 -18.46 -10.70
C ARG A 51 11.62 -17.64 -10.66
N GLU A 52 11.08 -17.33 -11.83
CA GLU A 52 9.79 -16.65 -11.91
C GLU A 52 8.66 -17.60 -11.49
N GLU A 53 7.80 -17.13 -10.59
CA GLU A 53 6.62 -17.88 -10.17
C GLU A 53 5.58 -17.87 -11.29
N GLU A 54 4.88 -18.98 -11.47
CA GLU A 54 3.90 -19.12 -12.57
C GLU A 54 2.59 -18.40 -12.29
N GLY A 55 2.28 -18.12 -11.04
CA GLY A 55 1.02 -17.49 -10.67
C GLY A 55 0.85 -16.09 -11.25
N LYS A 56 -0.36 -15.81 -11.71
CA LYS A 56 -0.75 -14.51 -12.26
C LYS A 56 -2.16 -14.17 -11.79
N GLY A 57 -2.51 -12.89 -11.87
CA GLY A 57 -3.85 -12.42 -11.62
C GLY A 57 -4.11 -11.98 -10.20
N SER A 58 -5.38 -11.91 -9.82
CA SER A 58 -5.82 -11.31 -8.56
C SER A 58 -5.32 -12.04 -7.31
N GLY A 59 -5.15 -13.36 -7.40
CA GLY A 59 -4.62 -14.14 -6.28
C GLY A 59 -3.18 -13.76 -5.95
N VAL A 60 -2.35 -13.56 -6.98
CA VAL A 60 -0.96 -13.13 -6.82
C VAL A 60 -0.89 -11.71 -6.28
N ILE A 61 -1.73 -10.81 -6.79
CA ILE A 61 -1.79 -9.43 -6.30
C ILE A 61 -2.12 -9.41 -4.81
N ARG A 62 -3.13 -10.16 -4.39
CA ARG A 62 -3.53 -10.24 -2.98
C ARG A 62 -2.42 -10.80 -2.09
N GLU A 63 -1.73 -11.82 -2.56
CA GLU A 63 -0.63 -12.43 -1.84
C GLU A 63 0.56 -11.46 -1.69
N VAL A 64 0.92 -10.77 -2.75
CA VAL A 64 1.99 -9.77 -2.73
C VAL A 64 1.64 -8.63 -1.77
N LEU A 65 0.40 -8.15 -1.78
CA LEU A 65 -0.05 -7.11 -0.87
C LEU A 65 -0.01 -7.57 0.58
N THR A 66 -0.45 -8.80 0.86
CA THR A 66 -0.40 -9.36 2.22
C THR A 66 1.03 -9.42 2.73
N SER A 67 1.96 -9.90 1.91
CA SER A 67 3.38 -9.97 2.27
C SER A 67 3.98 -8.57 2.48
N PHE A 68 3.65 -7.63 1.60
CA PHE A 68 4.08 -6.24 1.72
C PHE A 68 3.65 -5.64 3.05
N TRP A 69 2.36 -5.75 3.38
CA TRP A 69 1.82 -5.14 4.59
C TRP A 69 2.34 -5.81 5.86
N ASN A 70 2.58 -7.12 5.83
CA ASN A 70 3.18 -7.81 6.97
C ASN A 70 4.59 -7.26 7.27
N GLU A 71 5.40 -7.03 6.24
CA GLU A 71 6.71 -6.41 6.41
C GLU A 71 6.60 -4.96 6.89
N CYS A 72 5.68 -4.19 6.33
CA CYS A 72 5.45 -2.80 6.73
C CYS A 72 5.00 -2.70 8.18
N PHE A 73 4.07 -3.53 8.62
CA PHE A 73 3.56 -3.49 9.98
C PHE A 73 4.65 -3.77 11.02
N SER A 74 5.61 -4.60 10.69
CA SER A 74 6.71 -4.92 11.60
C SER A 74 7.83 -3.88 11.60
N SER A 75 8.01 -3.14 10.51
CA SER A 75 9.17 -2.25 10.32
C SER A 75 8.82 -0.76 10.29
N LEU A 76 7.62 -0.38 9.86
CA LEU A 76 7.26 1.03 9.63
C LEU A 76 6.21 1.56 10.59
N THR A 77 5.55 0.70 11.35
CA THR A 77 4.44 1.10 12.21
C THR A 77 4.62 0.63 13.63
N VAL A 78 3.96 1.31 14.56
CA VAL A 78 3.83 0.90 15.95
C VAL A 78 2.35 0.76 16.30
N GLY A 79 2.04 -0.06 17.30
CA GLY A 79 0.68 -0.33 17.74
C GLY A 79 0.26 -1.76 17.43
N ALA A 80 -0.73 -2.27 18.17
CA ALA A 80 -1.19 -3.65 18.06
C ALA A 80 -2.43 -3.77 17.15
N LEU A 81 -3.41 -2.92 17.34
CA LEU A 81 -4.71 -3.00 16.66
C LEU A 81 -4.89 -1.92 15.61
N GLU A 82 -4.54 -0.69 15.93
CA GLU A 82 -4.48 0.40 14.97
C GLU A 82 -3.02 0.81 14.80
N LYS A 83 -2.48 0.57 13.59
CA LYS A 83 -1.08 0.86 13.30
C LYS A 83 -0.89 2.33 12.94
N VAL A 84 0.10 2.95 13.55
CA VAL A 84 0.54 4.32 13.22
C VAL A 84 1.96 4.28 12.68
N PRO A 85 2.32 5.26 11.82
CA PRO A 85 3.67 5.30 11.27
C PRO A 85 4.71 5.44 12.38
N ASN A 86 5.77 4.67 12.28
CA ASN A 86 6.95 4.85 13.10
C ASN A 86 7.86 5.86 12.41
N VAL A 87 8.23 6.92 13.12
CA VAL A 87 9.10 7.96 12.54
C VAL A 87 10.48 7.35 12.30
N ARG A 88 10.86 7.26 11.02
CA ARG A 88 12.16 6.74 10.61
C ARG A 88 12.82 7.77 9.70
N HIS A 89 14.10 8.04 9.96
CA HIS A 89 14.87 9.03 9.19
C HIS A 89 15.21 8.54 7.78
N ASP A 90 15.17 7.23 7.53
CA ASP A 90 15.44 6.63 6.22
C ASP A 90 14.23 6.65 5.28
N TYR A 91 13.04 7.01 5.77
CA TYR A 91 11.84 7.12 4.94
C TYR A 91 11.47 8.58 4.72
N GLN A 92 11.47 8.97 3.45
CA GLN A 92 11.17 10.32 3.02
C GLN A 92 9.76 10.38 2.39
N LYS A 93 9.39 11.56 1.91
CA LYS A 93 8.09 11.83 1.29
C LYS A 93 7.77 10.82 0.17
N GLY A 94 8.76 10.47 -0.66
CA GLY A 94 8.56 9.54 -1.78
C GLY A 94 8.09 8.16 -1.35
N GLU A 95 8.63 7.64 -0.25
CA GLU A 95 8.24 6.35 0.30
C GLU A 95 6.81 6.37 0.85
N TRP A 96 6.45 7.45 1.56
CA TRP A 96 5.10 7.60 2.10
C TRP A 96 4.06 7.78 1.00
N GLU A 97 4.40 8.49 -0.07
CA GLU A 97 3.53 8.62 -1.25
C GLU A 97 3.36 7.27 -1.95
N ALA A 98 4.43 6.48 -2.06
CA ALA A 98 4.36 5.13 -2.60
C ALA A 98 3.41 4.24 -1.78
N ILE A 99 3.49 4.31 -0.46
CA ILE A 99 2.59 3.57 0.44
C ILE A 99 1.13 3.96 0.17
N GLY A 100 0.84 5.25 0.02
CA GLY A 100 -0.50 5.71 -0.32
C GLY A 100 -1.00 5.14 -1.64
N ARG A 101 -0.15 5.12 -2.66
CA ARG A 101 -0.50 4.53 -3.96
C ARG A 101 -0.74 3.02 -3.87
N ILE A 102 0.03 2.31 -3.06
CA ILE A 102 -0.18 0.88 -2.83
C ILE A 102 -1.53 0.61 -2.18
N ILE A 103 -1.96 1.45 -1.24
CA ILE A 103 -3.29 1.34 -0.64
C ILE A 103 -4.38 1.49 -1.71
N VAL A 104 -4.29 2.50 -2.56
CA VAL A 104 -5.26 2.73 -3.65
C VAL A 104 -5.25 1.56 -4.61
N PHE A 105 -4.08 1.10 -5.02
CA PHE A 105 -3.92 -0.04 -5.93
C PHE A 105 -4.59 -1.30 -5.38
N GLY A 106 -4.31 -1.64 -4.13
CA GLY A 106 -4.86 -2.85 -3.52
C GLY A 106 -6.38 -2.80 -3.41
N TYR A 107 -6.93 -1.66 -3.03
CA TYR A 107 -8.38 -1.51 -2.95
C TYR A 107 -9.04 -1.55 -4.32
N SER A 108 -8.45 -0.86 -5.32
CA SER A 108 -9.01 -0.79 -6.66
C SER A 108 -8.98 -2.14 -7.37
N GLU A 109 -7.89 -2.90 -7.23
CA GLU A 109 -7.71 -4.14 -7.99
C GLU A 109 -8.38 -5.34 -7.32
N VAL A 110 -8.26 -5.48 -6.01
CA VAL A 110 -8.71 -6.68 -5.30
C VAL A 110 -9.50 -6.39 -4.03
N LYS A 111 -9.91 -5.16 -3.82
CA LYS A 111 -10.62 -4.71 -2.62
C LYS A 111 -9.84 -5.00 -1.32
N TYR A 112 -8.52 -5.01 -1.41
CA TYR A 112 -7.65 -5.18 -0.26
C TYR A 112 -7.40 -3.83 0.43
N PHE A 113 -7.62 -3.79 1.73
CA PHE A 113 -7.32 -2.62 2.55
C PHE A 113 -6.59 -3.06 3.82
N PRO A 114 -5.48 -2.39 4.18
CA PRO A 114 -4.76 -2.73 5.41
C PRO A 114 -5.50 -2.19 6.63
N ILE A 115 -6.46 -2.93 7.14
CA ILE A 115 -7.41 -2.50 8.17
C ILE A 115 -6.73 -2.15 9.50
N THR A 116 -5.50 -2.57 9.72
CA THR A 116 -4.75 -2.27 10.93
C THR A 116 -4.07 -0.89 10.92
N LEU A 117 -4.07 -0.19 9.77
CA LEU A 117 -3.53 1.17 9.71
C LEU A 117 -4.45 2.17 10.39
N SER A 118 -3.85 3.16 11.04
CA SER A 118 -4.59 4.26 11.66
C SER A 118 -5.38 5.03 10.62
N ARG A 119 -6.65 5.34 10.93
CA ARG A 119 -7.50 6.18 10.06
C ARG A 119 -6.90 7.57 9.87
N ALA A 120 -6.29 8.12 10.91
CA ALA A 120 -5.62 9.42 10.83
C ALA A 120 -4.45 9.38 9.84
N PHE A 121 -3.66 8.30 9.87
CA PHE A 121 -2.56 8.12 8.93
C PHE A 121 -3.06 8.01 7.49
N VAL A 122 -4.09 7.19 7.26
CA VAL A 122 -4.67 7.02 5.92
C VAL A 122 -5.23 8.35 5.40
N ALA A 123 -5.93 9.10 6.24
CA ALA A 123 -6.46 10.41 5.84
C ALA A 123 -5.34 11.38 5.49
N THR A 124 -4.24 11.38 6.25
CA THR A 124 -3.08 12.22 5.96
C THR A 124 -2.47 11.88 4.60
N LEU A 125 -2.37 10.58 4.28
CA LEU A 125 -1.84 10.16 2.99
C LEU A 125 -2.68 10.63 1.81
N PHE A 126 -4.01 10.60 1.93
CA PHE A 126 -4.90 10.91 0.80
C PHE A 126 -5.29 12.37 0.72
N PHE A 127 -5.43 13.04 1.85
CA PHE A 127 -6.02 14.38 1.90
C PHE A 127 -5.09 15.43 2.49
N GLY A 128 -3.92 15.03 2.97
CA GLY A 128 -2.96 15.91 3.63
C GLY A 128 -3.31 16.22 5.08
N GLU A 129 -2.43 16.94 5.75
CA GLU A 129 -2.60 17.26 7.16
C GLU A 129 -3.84 18.10 7.45
N GLU A 130 -4.32 18.85 6.47
CA GLU A 130 -5.52 19.69 6.59
C GLU A 130 -6.79 18.87 6.85
N SER A 131 -6.79 17.58 6.50
CA SER A 131 -7.91 16.68 6.78
C SER A 131 -7.96 16.21 8.24
N LEU A 132 -6.91 16.47 9.01
CA LEU A 132 -6.82 16.07 10.41
C LEU A 132 -7.60 17.06 11.28
N THR A 133 -8.91 16.85 11.37
CA THR A 133 -9.75 17.62 12.29
C THR A 133 -9.61 17.05 13.70
N PRO A 134 -9.81 17.87 14.75
CA PRO A 134 -9.82 17.36 16.11
C PRO A 134 -10.82 16.22 16.31
N ASP A 135 -12.00 16.30 15.71
CA ASP A 135 -13.02 15.27 15.82
C ASP A 135 -12.55 13.94 15.22
N PHE A 136 -11.89 13.98 14.05
CA PHE A 136 -11.35 12.80 13.40
C PHE A 136 -10.27 12.13 14.27
N LEU A 137 -9.38 12.93 14.84
CA LEU A 137 -8.33 12.41 15.73
C LEU A 137 -8.91 11.77 16.99
N ILE A 138 -9.96 12.39 17.56
CA ILE A 138 -10.65 11.85 18.73
C ILE A 138 -11.31 10.51 18.40
N GLU A 139 -11.97 10.40 17.25
CA GLU A 139 -12.58 9.15 16.81
C GLU A 139 -11.56 8.05 16.58
N SER A 140 -10.44 8.36 15.97
CA SER A 140 -9.33 7.41 15.78
C SER A 140 -8.81 6.94 17.14
N PHE A 141 -8.63 7.85 18.08
CA PHE A 141 -8.19 7.53 19.44
C PHE A 141 -9.22 6.66 20.18
N LYS A 142 -10.50 6.98 20.09
CA LYS A 142 -11.58 6.19 20.70
C LYS A 142 -11.61 4.78 20.16
N PHE A 143 -11.43 4.62 18.85
CA PHE A 143 -11.36 3.32 18.22
C PHE A 143 -10.18 2.50 18.78
N TYR A 144 -9.03 3.11 18.90
CA TYR A 144 -7.83 2.49 19.46
C TYR A 144 -8.04 2.04 20.90
N VAL A 145 -8.64 2.89 21.74
CA VAL A 145 -8.89 2.60 23.15
C VAL A 145 -9.93 1.49 23.31
N SER A 146 -10.98 1.51 22.49
CA SER A 146 -12.03 0.48 22.52
C SER A 146 -11.46 -0.89 22.20
N ASP A 147 -10.60 -0.98 21.20
CA ASP A 147 -9.94 -2.22 20.83
C ASP A 147 -9.04 -2.73 21.94
N ARG A 148 -8.33 -1.85 22.65
CA ARG A 148 -7.48 -2.26 23.78
C ARG A 148 -8.31 -2.83 24.94
N LYS A 149 -9.51 -2.31 25.15
CA LYS A 149 -10.41 -2.82 26.20
C LYS A 149 -11.01 -4.17 25.87
N SER A 150 -11.18 -4.48 24.59
CA SER A 150 -11.74 -5.77 24.17
C SER A 150 -10.72 -6.91 24.18
N VAL A 151 -9.45 -6.63 24.44
CA VAL A 151 -8.34 -7.60 24.47
C VAL A 151 -7.99 -8.00 25.90
N VAL A 152 -8.91 -7.97 26.80
CA VAL A 152 -8.70 -8.45 28.16
C VAL A 152 -8.95 -9.95 28.23
#